data_f125e6d9c1108a21be0c016498e273e6
#
_entry.id   f125e6d9c1108a21be0c016498e273e6
#
_cell.length_a   1.000
_cell.length_b   1.000
_cell.length_c   1.000
_cell.angle_alpha   90.00
_cell.angle_beta   90.00
_cell.angle_gamma   90.00
#
_symmetry.space_group_name_H-M   'P 1'
#
loop_
_entity.id
_entity.type
_entity.pdbx_description
1 polymer ?
#
loop_
_entity_poly.entity_id
_entity_poly.type
_entity_poly.pdbx_seq_one_letter_code
_entity_poly.pdbx_strand_id
1 'polypeptide(L)'
;NTVNSLETFTDDPADWNIFSYVMEKHQRNYGANGKIMNYMQQMYRYPGDFETVLYASQLLQADAIRYGVEHFRRNRGRCMGAVYWQINDCWPVISWSSIDYCGRWKALHYYAKRFFAPVMISCEEESWMTAEANMNRQHFVFPKSIRLHVANETMETRKILVKWQIRNAKAQILREEENIVVVSPMSGQWLEKVKLPEINVFCEYVSYEAWEAGEKISEGTTIFSYPKYFRYEDPKLSFS
;
A
#
# COMPACT_ATOMS: atom_id res chain seq x y z
N ASN A 1 -13.77 -7.33 -3.48
CA ASN A 1 -14.12 -8.65 -4.02
C ASN A 1 -13.56 -8.77 -5.45
N THR A 2 -13.36 -9.99 -5.92
CA THR A 2 -13.06 -10.29 -7.33
C THR A 2 -14.34 -10.39 -8.14
N VAL A 3 -14.25 -10.34 -9.48
CA VAL A 3 -15.40 -10.58 -10.37
C VAL A 3 -16.07 -11.91 -10.02
N ASN A 4 -15.30 -12.99 -9.91
CA ASN A 4 -15.81 -14.33 -9.56
C ASN A 4 -16.56 -14.39 -8.22
N SER A 5 -16.26 -13.48 -7.27
CA SER A 5 -17.04 -13.41 -6.02
C SER A 5 -18.34 -12.66 -6.22
N LEU A 6 -18.37 -11.66 -7.12
CA LEU A 6 -19.58 -10.90 -7.44
C LEU A 6 -20.58 -11.68 -8.27
N GLU A 7 -20.14 -12.69 -9.03
CA GLU A 7 -21.02 -13.65 -9.73
C GLU A 7 -21.96 -14.39 -8.75
N THR A 8 -21.62 -14.45 -7.47
CA THR A 8 -22.53 -14.97 -6.43
C THR A 8 -23.64 -13.99 -6.05
N PHE A 9 -23.59 -12.72 -6.48
CA PHE A 9 -24.59 -11.69 -6.19
C PHE A 9 -25.66 -11.64 -7.28
N THR A 10 -25.24 -11.78 -8.53
CA THR A 10 -26.06 -11.69 -9.74
C THR A 10 -25.36 -12.33 -10.92
N ASP A 11 -26.15 -12.84 -11.85
CA ASP A 11 -25.73 -13.33 -13.15
C ASP A 11 -26.08 -12.35 -14.30
N ASP A 12 -26.74 -11.24 -13.98
CA ASP A 12 -27.07 -10.21 -14.96
C ASP A 12 -25.89 -9.24 -15.20
N PRO A 13 -25.33 -9.19 -16.44
CA PRO A 13 -24.26 -8.24 -16.76
C PRO A 13 -24.63 -6.76 -16.55
N ALA A 14 -25.92 -6.41 -16.59
CA ALA A 14 -26.38 -5.05 -16.32
C ALA A 14 -26.11 -4.59 -14.88
N ASP A 15 -25.99 -5.54 -13.95
CA ASP A 15 -25.66 -5.26 -12.56
C ASP A 15 -24.17 -5.00 -12.32
N TRP A 16 -23.31 -5.27 -13.30
CA TRP A 16 -21.85 -5.09 -13.17
C TRP A 16 -21.44 -3.61 -13.21
N ASN A 17 -22.00 -2.90 -12.28
CA ASN A 17 -21.77 -1.47 -12.05
C ASN A 17 -21.83 -1.21 -10.55
N ILE A 18 -20.85 -0.49 -10.02
CA ILE A 18 -20.76 -0.20 -8.59
C ILE A 18 -22.02 0.50 -8.02
N PHE A 19 -22.80 1.17 -8.86
CA PHE A 19 -24.05 1.85 -8.49
C PHE A 19 -25.31 1.09 -8.90
N SER A 20 -25.20 -0.16 -9.35
CA SER A 20 -26.38 -0.99 -9.58
C SER A 20 -27.13 -1.27 -8.27
N TYR A 21 -28.42 -1.52 -8.38
CA TYR A 21 -29.25 -1.86 -7.21
C TYR A 21 -28.69 -3.04 -6.43
N VAL A 22 -28.22 -4.08 -7.13
CA VAL A 22 -27.66 -5.28 -6.50
C VAL A 22 -26.38 -4.96 -5.75
N MET A 23 -25.45 -4.21 -6.36
CA MET A 23 -24.18 -3.83 -5.72
C MET A 23 -24.40 -2.90 -4.52
N GLU A 24 -25.35 -1.97 -4.60
CA GLU A 24 -25.70 -1.12 -3.45
C GLU A 24 -26.41 -1.91 -2.34
N LYS A 25 -27.25 -2.89 -2.68
CA LYS A 25 -27.91 -3.75 -1.71
C LYS A 25 -26.92 -4.65 -0.96
N HIS A 26 -25.85 -5.08 -1.62
CA HIS A 26 -24.76 -5.83 -1.02
C HIS A 26 -23.74 -4.96 -0.27
N GLN A 27 -24.03 -3.67 -0.10
CA GLN A 27 -23.22 -2.73 0.68
C GLN A 27 -23.84 -2.47 2.04
N ARG A 28 -23.04 -2.39 3.12
CA ARG A 28 -23.51 -2.16 4.49
C ARG A 28 -23.19 -0.80 5.06
N ASN A 29 -22.39 -0.02 4.36
CA ASN A 29 -22.12 1.35 4.77
C ASN A 29 -22.90 2.32 3.88
N TYR A 30 -23.74 3.15 4.45
CA TYR A 30 -24.52 4.13 3.70
C TYR A 30 -23.64 5.01 2.83
N GLY A 31 -23.91 5.04 1.53
CA GLY A 31 -23.17 5.80 0.53
C GLY A 31 -21.71 5.35 0.33
N ALA A 32 -21.32 4.13 0.76
CA ALA A 32 -19.95 3.68 0.69
C ALA A 32 -19.44 3.51 -0.73
N ASN A 33 -20.27 3.07 -1.68
CA ASN A 33 -19.87 2.95 -3.07
C ASN A 33 -19.48 4.34 -3.65
N GLY A 34 -20.24 5.38 -3.32
CA GLY A 34 -19.87 6.76 -3.65
C GLY A 34 -18.59 7.23 -2.96
N LYS A 35 -18.38 6.86 -1.69
CA LYS A 35 -17.14 7.17 -0.96
C LYS A 35 -15.92 6.50 -1.59
N ILE A 36 -16.04 5.22 -1.98
CA ILE A 36 -14.96 4.50 -2.69
C ILE A 36 -14.56 5.28 -3.95
N MET A 37 -15.52 5.66 -4.78
CA MET A 37 -15.25 6.41 -6.01
C MET A 37 -14.66 7.79 -5.74
N ASN A 38 -15.09 8.47 -4.68
CA ASN A 38 -14.54 9.76 -4.27
C ASN A 38 -13.06 9.67 -3.88
N TYR A 39 -12.65 8.64 -3.15
CA TYR A 39 -11.23 8.43 -2.82
C TYR A 39 -10.43 7.93 -4.01
N MET A 40 -11.01 7.08 -4.85
CA MET A 40 -10.34 6.58 -6.05
C MET A 40 -9.95 7.70 -7.02
N GLN A 41 -10.82 8.66 -7.26
CA GLN A 41 -10.51 9.79 -8.16
C GLN A 41 -9.34 10.67 -7.66
N GLN A 42 -9.07 10.67 -6.37
CA GLN A 42 -7.95 11.40 -5.80
C GLN A 42 -6.63 10.68 -6.08
N MET A 43 -6.62 9.34 -6.06
CA MET A 43 -5.42 8.51 -6.08
C MET A 43 -5.14 7.87 -7.43
N TYR A 44 -6.17 7.44 -8.16
CA TYR A 44 -6.04 6.65 -9.39
C TYR A 44 -6.67 7.35 -10.59
N ARG A 45 -6.29 6.93 -11.79
CA ARG A 45 -6.97 7.31 -13.03
C ARG A 45 -8.38 6.73 -13.05
N TYR A 46 -9.28 7.34 -13.80
CA TYR A 46 -10.63 6.82 -13.97
C TYR A 46 -10.57 5.40 -14.56
N PRO A 47 -11.19 4.41 -13.92
CA PRO A 47 -11.17 3.03 -14.40
C PRO A 47 -11.91 2.88 -15.72
N GLY A 48 -11.36 2.08 -16.63
CA GLY A 48 -11.97 1.82 -17.93
C GLY A 48 -13.12 0.79 -17.93
N ASP A 49 -13.14 -0.06 -16.91
CA ASP A 49 -14.09 -1.17 -16.75
C ASP A 49 -14.32 -1.48 -15.28
N PHE A 50 -15.30 -2.36 -15.01
CA PHE A 50 -15.69 -2.69 -13.65
C PHE A 50 -14.65 -3.54 -12.91
N GLU A 51 -13.94 -4.41 -13.60
CA GLU A 51 -12.86 -5.21 -13.00
C GLU A 51 -11.73 -4.31 -12.50
N THR A 52 -11.37 -3.31 -13.28
CA THR A 52 -10.39 -2.28 -12.88
C THR A 52 -10.89 -1.46 -11.67
N VAL A 53 -12.19 -1.16 -11.57
CA VAL A 53 -12.79 -0.53 -10.37
C VAL A 53 -12.55 -1.40 -9.14
N LEU A 54 -12.84 -2.70 -9.24
CA LEU A 54 -12.67 -3.64 -8.13
C LEU A 54 -11.22 -3.72 -7.70
N TYR A 55 -10.30 -3.88 -8.64
CA TYR A 55 -8.87 -3.98 -8.37
C TYR A 55 -8.31 -2.70 -7.74
N ALA A 56 -8.56 -1.55 -8.35
CA ALA A 56 -8.07 -0.27 -7.85
C ALA A 56 -8.65 0.09 -6.47
N SER A 57 -9.92 -0.25 -6.21
CA SER A 57 -10.54 -0.02 -4.89
C SER A 57 -9.91 -0.88 -3.80
N GLN A 58 -9.49 -2.11 -4.12
CA GLN A 58 -8.76 -2.97 -3.19
C GLN A 58 -7.36 -2.45 -2.90
N LEU A 59 -6.63 -1.96 -3.92
CA LEU A 59 -5.32 -1.34 -3.73
C LEU A 59 -5.43 -0.08 -2.88
N LEU A 60 -6.43 0.76 -3.13
CA LEU A 60 -6.70 1.96 -2.34
C LEU A 60 -6.87 1.64 -0.85
N GLN A 61 -7.69 0.64 -0.54
CA GLN A 61 -7.90 0.17 0.84
C GLN A 61 -6.59 -0.36 1.45
N ALA A 62 -5.89 -1.21 0.71
CA ALA A 62 -4.66 -1.84 1.18
C ALA A 62 -3.57 -0.80 1.50
N ASP A 63 -3.38 0.18 0.62
CA ASP A 63 -2.42 1.26 0.82
C ASP A 63 -2.78 2.14 2.01
N ALA A 64 -4.05 2.51 2.16
CA ALA A 64 -4.49 3.35 3.28
C ALA A 64 -4.29 2.66 4.63
N ILE A 65 -4.63 1.38 4.75
CA ILE A 65 -4.44 0.60 5.98
C ILE A 65 -2.95 0.36 6.24
N ARG A 66 -2.18 -0.02 5.23
CA ARG A 66 -0.73 -0.18 5.31
C ARG A 66 -0.08 1.08 5.87
N TYR A 67 -0.40 2.22 5.31
CA TYR A 67 0.17 3.50 5.72
C TYR A 67 -0.07 3.78 7.21
N GLY A 68 -1.29 3.56 7.68
CA GLY A 68 -1.65 3.71 9.10
C GLY A 68 -0.91 2.72 10.01
N VAL A 69 -0.90 1.44 9.66
CA VAL A 69 -0.25 0.40 10.49
C VAL A 69 1.27 0.59 10.54
N GLU A 70 1.90 0.86 9.41
CA GLU A 70 3.34 1.15 9.38
C GLU A 70 3.68 2.39 10.21
N HIS A 71 2.87 3.45 10.13
CA HIS A 71 3.03 4.64 10.97
C HIS A 71 2.96 4.30 12.46
N PHE A 72 1.97 3.49 12.89
CA PHE A 72 1.86 3.07 14.28
C PHE A 72 3.06 2.24 14.72
N ARG A 73 3.54 1.33 13.89
CA ARG A 73 4.71 0.50 14.20
C ARG A 73 6.01 1.31 14.28
N ARG A 74 6.17 2.34 13.44
CA ARG A 74 7.28 3.30 13.54
C ARG A 74 7.26 4.12 14.84
N ASN A 75 6.08 4.30 15.43
CA ASN A 75 5.87 5.06 16.66
C ASN A 75 5.68 4.16 17.89
N ARG A 76 6.34 2.99 17.91
CA ARG A 76 6.34 2.10 19.04
C ARG A 76 6.75 2.83 20.32
N GLY A 77 6.06 2.53 21.44
CA GLY A 77 6.20 3.24 22.72
C GLY A 77 5.09 4.28 22.93
N ARG A 78 4.66 4.98 21.86
CA ARG A 78 3.48 5.82 21.87
C ARG A 78 2.24 5.06 21.38
N CYS A 79 2.38 4.23 20.35
CA CYS A 79 1.35 3.33 19.85
C CYS A 79 1.84 1.89 19.97
N MET A 80 1.12 1.04 20.71
CA MET A 80 1.54 -0.32 21.04
C MET A 80 0.80 -1.39 20.25
N GLY A 81 -0.07 -1.03 19.31
CA GLY A 81 -0.76 -1.99 18.48
C GLY A 81 -1.66 -1.33 17.46
N ALA A 82 -2.09 -2.12 16.49
CA ALA A 82 -3.04 -1.73 15.46
C ALA A 82 -3.99 -2.89 15.17
N VAL A 83 -5.27 -2.59 15.02
CA VAL A 83 -6.30 -3.54 14.63
C VAL A 83 -7.04 -2.96 13.44
N TYR A 84 -7.23 -3.76 12.40
CA TYR A 84 -8.09 -3.37 11.30
C TYR A 84 -9.39 -4.16 11.30
N TRP A 85 -10.44 -3.56 10.86
CA TRP A 85 -11.73 -4.17 10.67
C TRP A 85 -11.97 -4.42 9.18
N GLN A 86 -12.10 -5.67 8.77
CA GLN A 86 -12.07 -6.94 9.48
C GLN A 86 -11.39 -8.02 8.63
N ILE A 87 -11.14 -9.23 9.19
CA ILE A 87 -10.49 -10.31 8.45
C ILE A 87 -11.40 -10.84 7.34
N ASN A 88 -12.63 -11.27 7.66
CA ASN A 88 -13.50 -11.97 6.71
C ASN A 88 -14.96 -11.50 6.78
N ASP A 89 -15.72 -11.88 5.79
CA ASP A 89 -17.16 -11.66 5.69
C ASP A 89 -17.95 -12.90 6.11
N CYS A 90 -19.16 -12.70 6.64
CA CYS A 90 -20.10 -13.78 6.99
C CYS A 90 -21.23 -13.98 5.97
N TRP A 91 -21.27 -13.18 4.91
CA TRP A 91 -22.22 -13.25 3.81
C TRP A 91 -21.63 -12.57 2.56
N PRO A 92 -22.18 -12.79 1.33
CA PRO A 92 -21.68 -12.16 0.12
C PRO A 92 -21.93 -10.64 0.16
N VAL A 93 -20.90 -9.84 0.43
CA VAL A 93 -21.01 -8.39 0.67
C VAL A 93 -19.85 -7.64 0.06
N ILE A 94 -20.08 -6.39 -0.34
CA ILE A 94 -19.04 -5.41 -0.64
C ILE A 94 -18.63 -4.77 0.68
N SER A 95 -17.45 -5.08 1.18
CA SER A 95 -17.04 -4.68 2.52
C SER A 95 -15.55 -4.33 2.63
N TRP A 96 -15.19 -3.92 3.83
CA TRP A 96 -13.84 -3.64 4.30
C TRP A 96 -13.02 -4.87 4.71
N SER A 97 -13.57 -6.10 4.61
CA SER A 97 -12.85 -7.33 4.93
C SER A 97 -11.59 -7.53 4.07
N SER A 98 -10.59 -8.24 4.59
CA SER A 98 -9.39 -8.62 3.84
C SER A 98 -9.52 -9.95 3.10
N ILE A 99 -10.46 -10.81 3.54
CA ILE A 99 -10.85 -12.05 2.88
C ILE A 99 -12.35 -11.94 2.60
N ASP A 100 -12.77 -12.20 1.38
CA ASP A 100 -14.19 -12.15 1.02
C ASP A 100 -14.96 -13.40 1.49
N TYR A 101 -16.30 -13.37 1.35
CA TYR A 101 -17.17 -14.49 1.74
C TYR A 101 -16.80 -15.82 1.06
N CYS A 102 -16.27 -15.78 -0.15
CA CYS A 102 -15.84 -16.96 -0.90
C CYS A 102 -14.45 -17.48 -0.50
N GLY A 103 -13.81 -16.90 0.52
CA GLY A 103 -12.48 -17.26 0.99
C GLY A 103 -11.32 -16.70 0.15
N ARG A 104 -11.58 -15.80 -0.80
CA ARG A 104 -10.57 -15.20 -1.66
C ARG A 104 -9.89 -14.04 -0.95
N TRP A 105 -8.57 -13.98 -1.02
CA TRP A 105 -7.78 -12.90 -0.46
C TRP A 105 -7.92 -11.65 -1.32
N LYS A 106 -8.28 -10.55 -0.69
CA LYS A 106 -8.21 -9.22 -1.27
C LYS A 106 -6.81 -8.63 -1.12
N ALA A 107 -6.50 -7.55 -1.84
CA ALA A 107 -5.19 -6.90 -1.75
C ALA A 107 -4.77 -6.61 -0.30
N LEU A 108 -5.70 -6.17 0.55
CA LEU A 108 -5.42 -5.90 1.97
C LEU A 108 -4.84 -7.11 2.71
N HIS A 109 -5.25 -8.34 2.39
CA HIS A 109 -4.75 -9.53 3.11
C HIS A 109 -3.26 -9.81 2.78
N TYR A 110 -2.86 -9.62 1.52
CA TYR A 110 -1.45 -9.69 1.12
C TYR A 110 -0.61 -8.60 1.78
N TYR A 111 -1.16 -7.39 1.88
CA TYR A 111 -0.50 -6.28 2.58
C TYR A 111 -0.41 -6.54 4.08
N ALA A 112 -1.46 -7.10 4.70
CA ALA A 112 -1.47 -7.44 6.12
C ALA A 112 -0.38 -8.46 6.47
N LYS A 113 -0.14 -9.45 5.63
CA LYS A 113 0.98 -10.39 5.79
C LYS A 113 2.33 -9.65 5.90
N ARG A 114 2.51 -8.55 5.15
CA ARG A 114 3.73 -7.75 5.15
C ARG A 114 3.79 -6.80 6.34
N PHE A 115 2.77 -5.98 6.57
CA PHE A 115 2.81 -4.97 7.62
C PHE A 115 2.61 -5.53 9.04
N PHE A 116 2.23 -6.80 9.20
CA PHE A 116 2.24 -7.53 10.46
C PHE A 116 3.38 -8.55 10.59
N ALA A 117 4.33 -8.58 9.66
CA ALA A 117 5.50 -9.43 9.79
C ALA A 117 6.28 -9.11 11.07
N PRO A 118 6.83 -10.12 11.77
CA PRO A 118 7.58 -9.92 13.04
C PRO A 118 8.74 -8.93 12.89
N VAL A 119 9.46 -9.00 11.77
CA VAL A 119 10.46 -8.00 11.41
C VAL A 119 9.97 -7.30 10.13
N MET A 120 9.87 -5.99 10.16
CA MET A 120 9.30 -5.19 9.08
C MET A 120 10.16 -3.97 8.79
N ILE A 121 10.48 -3.77 7.52
CA ILE A 121 10.99 -2.49 7.03
C ILE A 121 9.84 -1.62 6.52
N SER A 122 9.88 -0.34 6.82
CA SER A 122 8.92 0.65 6.31
C SER A 122 9.61 1.97 6.00
N CYS A 123 8.93 2.81 5.23
CA CYS A 123 9.42 4.12 4.82
C CYS A 123 8.50 5.23 5.31
N GLU A 124 9.09 6.26 5.88
CA GLU A 124 8.46 7.57 6.05
C GLU A 124 8.99 8.46 4.91
N GLU A 125 8.11 8.87 4.03
CA GLU A 125 8.47 9.70 2.89
C GLU A 125 7.91 11.13 3.02
N GLU A 126 8.62 12.08 2.46
CA GLU A 126 8.07 13.40 2.13
C GLU A 126 7.75 13.41 0.64
N SER A 127 6.46 13.43 0.32
CA SER A 127 5.93 13.27 -1.02
C SER A 127 4.74 14.19 -1.27
N TRP A 128 4.20 14.17 -2.47
CA TRP A 128 2.94 14.87 -2.77
C TRP A 128 1.77 14.39 -1.91
N MET A 129 1.77 13.12 -1.56
CA MET A 129 0.70 12.53 -0.74
C MET A 129 0.77 12.95 0.73
N THR A 130 1.96 13.30 1.22
CA THR A 130 2.20 13.72 2.61
C THR A 130 2.34 15.22 2.78
N ALA A 131 2.45 15.98 1.67
CA ALA A 131 2.50 17.43 1.71
C ALA A 131 1.14 18.03 2.11
N GLU A 132 1.17 19.08 2.91
CA GLU A 132 -0.05 19.83 3.24
C GLU A 132 -0.72 20.34 1.96
N ALA A 133 -2.00 20.02 1.81
CA ALA A 133 -2.80 20.52 0.71
C ALA A 133 -2.94 22.05 0.81
N ASN A 134 -2.29 22.77 -0.10
CA ASN A 134 -2.45 24.22 -0.20
C ASN A 134 -3.01 24.57 -1.58
N MET A 135 -4.31 24.87 -1.61
CA MET A 135 -5.04 25.20 -2.84
C MET A 135 -4.51 26.46 -3.56
N ASN A 136 -3.74 27.29 -2.89
CA ASN A 136 -3.18 28.54 -3.44
C ASN A 136 -1.77 28.38 -4.00
N ARG A 137 -1.15 27.19 -3.94
CA ARG A 137 0.18 26.96 -4.53
C ARG A 137 0.07 26.56 -5.99
N GLN A 138 0.50 27.44 -6.89
CA GLN A 138 0.59 27.15 -8.33
C GLN A 138 1.71 26.14 -8.67
N HIS A 139 2.72 26.01 -7.81
CA HIS A 139 3.83 25.07 -7.96
C HIS A 139 4.10 24.35 -6.65
N PHE A 140 3.89 23.02 -6.65
CA PHE A 140 4.23 22.17 -5.53
C PHE A 140 5.74 21.92 -5.50
N VAL A 141 6.47 22.71 -4.73
CA VAL A 141 7.82 22.34 -4.29
C VAL A 141 7.65 21.69 -2.92
N PHE A 142 7.93 20.41 -2.83
CA PHE A 142 7.95 19.68 -1.56
C PHE A 142 9.33 19.03 -1.39
N PRO A 143 9.80 18.85 -0.16
CA PRO A 143 11.00 18.07 0.09
C PRO A 143 10.74 16.64 -0.37
N LYS A 144 11.61 16.09 -1.23
CA LYS A 144 11.58 14.70 -1.61
C LYS A 144 12.59 13.98 -0.73
N SER A 145 12.13 13.14 0.16
CA SER A 145 12.99 12.42 1.08
C SER A 145 12.39 11.10 1.50
N ILE A 146 13.25 10.20 1.94
CA ILE A 146 12.88 8.96 2.61
C ILE A 146 13.57 8.87 3.96
N ARG A 147 12.92 8.21 4.90
CA ARG A 147 13.51 7.76 6.15
C ARG A 147 13.03 6.36 6.43
N LEU A 148 13.95 5.41 6.36
CA LEU A 148 13.63 3.99 6.57
C LEU A 148 13.61 3.67 8.06
N HIS A 149 12.77 2.70 8.42
CA HIS A 149 12.65 2.21 9.78
C HIS A 149 12.51 0.68 9.74
N VAL A 150 13.27 0.00 10.62
CA VAL A 150 13.14 -1.44 10.84
C VAL A 150 12.50 -1.66 12.20
N ALA A 151 11.33 -2.31 12.23
CA ALA A 151 10.64 -2.75 13.44
C ALA A 151 10.97 -4.21 13.71
N ASN A 152 11.29 -4.54 14.95
CA ASN A 152 11.55 -5.90 15.45
C ASN A 152 10.58 -6.22 16.58
N GLU A 153 9.60 -7.08 16.31
CA GLU A 153 8.61 -7.57 17.27
C GLU A 153 9.00 -8.94 17.87
N THR A 154 10.24 -9.37 17.64
CA THR A 154 10.74 -10.64 18.20
C THR A 154 11.44 -10.40 19.55
N MET A 155 11.66 -11.48 20.30
CA MET A 155 12.38 -11.46 21.59
C MET A 155 13.91 -11.57 21.41
N GLU A 156 14.41 -11.48 20.19
CA GLU A 156 15.83 -11.60 19.86
C GLU A 156 16.35 -10.33 19.22
N THR A 157 17.62 -10.02 19.46
CA THR A 157 18.32 -8.96 18.72
C THR A 157 18.53 -9.42 17.28
N ARG A 158 18.17 -8.57 16.31
CA ARG A 158 18.29 -8.87 14.89
C ARG A 158 19.35 -7.99 14.24
N LYS A 159 20.20 -8.62 13.40
CA LYS A 159 21.17 -7.91 12.56
C LYS A 159 20.68 -7.92 11.12
N ILE A 160 20.23 -6.78 10.66
CA ILE A 160 19.52 -6.63 9.38
C ILE A 160 20.40 -5.84 8.40
N LEU A 161 20.57 -6.38 7.19
CA LEU A 161 21.07 -5.64 6.04
C LEU A 161 19.89 -4.95 5.36
N VAL A 162 19.88 -3.63 5.39
CA VAL A 162 18.89 -2.79 4.70
C VAL A 162 19.49 -2.36 3.38
N LYS A 163 18.77 -2.63 2.29
CA LYS A 163 19.08 -2.15 0.95
C LYS A 163 17.98 -1.21 0.48
N TRP A 164 18.34 -0.12 -0.16
CA TRP A 164 17.36 0.71 -0.85
C TRP A 164 17.90 1.19 -2.19
N GLN A 165 17.01 1.38 -3.14
CA GLN A 165 17.34 1.67 -4.52
C GLN A 165 16.37 2.69 -5.10
N ILE A 166 16.92 3.67 -5.87
CA ILE A 166 16.10 4.44 -6.80
C ILE A 166 16.00 3.63 -8.09
N ARG A 167 14.79 3.41 -8.55
CA ARG A 167 14.48 2.69 -9.78
C ARG A 167 13.63 3.53 -10.71
N ASN A 168 13.83 3.37 -12.02
CA ASN A 168 12.92 3.93 -13.02
C ASN A 168 11.67 3.04 -13.20
N ALA A 169 10.71 3.49 -14.03
CA ALA A 169 9.48 2.76 -14.30
C ALA A 169 9.70 1.37 -14.96
N LYS A 170 10.89 1.12 -15.53
CA LYS A 170 11.30 -0.20 -16.05
C LYS A 170 12.01 -1.06 -15.01
N ALA A 171 11.95 -0.67 -13.73
CA ALA A 171 12.62 -1.32 -12.61
C ALA A 171 14.16 -1.38 -12.69
N GLN A 172 14.79 -0.61 -13.58
CA GLN A 172 16.23 -0.50 -13.65
C GLN A 172 16.75 0.35 -12.49
N ILE A 173 17.81 -0.12 -11.84
CA ILE A 173 18.44 0.56 -10.71
C ILE A 173 19.22 1.78 -11.23
N LEU A 174 18.94 2.95 -10.68
CA LEU A 174 19.64 4.20 -10.95
C LEU A 174 20.64 4.55 -9.83
N ARG A 175 20.29 4.20 -8.59
CA ARG A 175 21.12 4.38 -7.39
C ARG A 175 20.80 3.28 -6.38
N GLU A 176 21.81 2.82 -5.66
CA GLU A 176 21.68 1.81 -4.62
C GLU A 176 22.53 2.17 -3.42
N GLU A 177 22.02 1.90 -2.22
CA GLU A 177 22.77 1.99 -0.97
C GLU A 177 22.39 0.86 -0.02
N GLU A 178 23.37 0.46 0.81
CA GLU A 178 23.21 -0.59 1.81
C GLU A 178 23.64 -0.10 3.19
N ASN A 179 22.93 -0.54 4.21
CA ASN A 179 23.24 -0.24 5.61
C ASN A 179 22.99 -1.47 6.49
N ILE A 180 23.86 -1.70 7.46
CA ILE A 180 23.63 -2.73 8.46
C ILE A 180 23.11 -2.06 9.74
N VAL A 181 21.99 -2.56 10.22
CA VAL A 181 21.39 -2.10 11.48
C VAL A 181 21.26 -3.27 12.48
N VAL A 182 21.43 -2.98 13.75
CA VAL A 182 21.18 -3.93 14.84
C VAL A 182 19.97 -3.44 15.60
N VAL A 183 18.91 -4.25 15.63
CA VAL A 183 17.63 -3.89 16.23
C VAL A 183 17.36 -4.76 17.44
N SER A 184 17.27 -4.15 18.60
CA SER A 184 17.02 -4.84 19.88
C SER A 184 15.64 -5.53 19.89
N PRO A 185 15.41 -6.50 20.80
CA PRO A 185 14.10 -7.12 20.97
C PRO A 185 13.00 -6.09 21.22
N MET A 186 11.81 -6.33 20.65
CA MET A 186 10.61 -5.53 20.88
C MET A 186 10.85 -4.02 20.68
N SER A 187 11.64 -3.65 19.67
CA SER A 187 12.04 -2.26 19.40
C SER A 187 12.03 -1.91 17.91
N GLY A 188 12.42 -0.69 17.61
CA GLY A 188 12.58 -0.23 16.24
C GLY A 188 13.81 0.67 16.08
N GLN A 189 14.38 0.64 14.89
CA GLN A 189 15.57 1.42 14.55
C GLN A 189 15.29 2.28 13.32
N TRP A 190 15.46 3.60 13.44
CA TRP A 190 15.45 4.53 12.34
C TRP A 190 16.83 4.60 11.67
N LEU A 191 16.82 4.66 10.35
CA LEU A 191 18.00 5.02 9.56
C LEU A 191 18.06 6.55 9.37
N GLU A 192 19.17 7.03 8.85
CA GLU A 192 19.33 8.43 8.47
C GLU A 192 18.32 8.82 7.39
N LYS A 193 17.85 10.07 7.47
CA LYS A 193 16.96 10.65 6.46
C LYS A 193 17.75 11.01 5.19
N VAL A 194 17.33 10.47 4.06
CA VAL A 194 17.95 10.71 2.76
C VAL A 194 17.10 11.68 1.95
N LYS A 195 17.68 12.78 1.52
CA LYS A 195 17.07 13.75 0.60
C LYS A 195 17.30 13.28 -0.84
N LEU A 196 16.27 13.38 -1.67
CA LEU A 196 16.25 12.92 -3.06
C LEU A 196 15.77 14.04 -3.99
N PRO A 197 16.45 15.21 -4.02
CA PRO A 197 15.98 16.37 -4.79
C PRO A 197 15.90 16.07 -6.29
N GLU A 198 16.74 15.18 -6.78
CA GLU A 198 16.88 14.78 -8.18
C GLU A 198 15.82 13.82 -8.68
N ILE A 199 15.11 13.10 -7.79
CA ILE A 199 14.17 12.05 -8.20
C ILE A 199 13.03 12.59 -9.07
N ASN A 200 12.78 11.93 -10.19
CA ASN A 200 11.66 12.24 -11.07
C ASN A 200 10.39 11.57 -10.55
N VAL A 201 9.55 12.32 -9.88
CA VAL A 201 8.33 11.83 -9.21
C VAL A 201 7.30 11.17 -10.13
N PHE A 202 7.43 11.36 -11.45
CA PHE A 202 6.49 10.82 -12.44
C PHE A 202 6.90 9.46 -13.02
N CYS A 203 8.14 9.01 -12.84
CA CYS A 203 8.64 7.77 -13.43
C CYS A 203 9.75 7.08 -12.62
N GLU A 204 10.09 7.61 -11.44
CA GLU A 204 11.08 7.01 -10.56
C GLU A 204 10.48 6.78 -9.18
N TYR A 205 10.90 5.69 -8.55
CA TYR A 205 10.43 5.27 -7.23
C TYR A 205 11.58 4.71 -6.39
N VAL A 206 11.36 4.62 -5.09
CA VAL A 206 12.30 3.94 -4.19
C VAL A 206 11.75 2.57 -3.83
N SER A 207 12.58 1.53 -4.00
CA SER A 207 12.38 0.22 -3.39
C SER A 207 13.31 0.04 -2.21
N TYR A 208 12.88 -0.69 -1.19
CA TYR A 208 13.67 -0.97 0.00
C TYR A 208 13.40 -2.38 0.50
N GLU A 209 14.46 -3.01 1.03
CA GLU A 209 14.46 -4.40 1.44
C GLU A 209 15.21 -4.57 2.75
N ALA A 210 14.76 -5.50 3.58
CA ALA A 210 15.46 -5.97 4.78
C ALA A 210 15.87 -7.43 4.58
N TRP A 211 17.15 -7.71 4.78
CA TRP A 211 17.76 -9.02 4.60
C TRP A 211 18.38 -9.52 5.91
N GLU A 212 18.17 -10.77 6.25
CA GLU A 212 18.79 -11.45 7.38
C GLU A 212 19.34 -12.80 6.95
N ALA A 213 20.58 -13.08 7.28
CA ALA A 213 21.27 -14.34 6.95
C ALA A 213 21.20 -14.72 5.44
N GLY A 214 21.17 -13.74 4.56
CA GLY A 214 21.08 -13.94 3.11
C GLY A 214 19.66 -14.11 2.56
N GLU A 215 18.63 -14.07 3.40
CA GLU A 215 17.22 -14.14 3.02
C GLU A 215 16.54 -12.77 3.10
N LYS A 216 15.71 -12.46 2.11
CA LYS A 216 14.87 -11.26 2.14
C LYS A 216 13.65 -11.51 3.02
N ILE A 217 13.56 -10.79 4.15
CA ILE A 217 12.53 -10.97 5.17
C ILE A 217 11.43 -9.91 5.12
N SER A 218 11.71 -8.75 4.53
CA SER A 218 10.72 -7.67 4.37
C SER A 218 11.10 -6.77 3.22
N GLU A 219 10.10 -6.16 2.58
CA GLU A 219 10.30 -5.25 1.46
C GLU A 219 9.19 -4.23 1.35
N GLY A 220 9.44 -3.15 0.62
CA GLY A 220 8.43 -2.17 0.25
C GLY A 220 8.89 -1.26 -0.88
N THR A 221 7.95 -0.45 -1.34
CA THR A 221 8.20 0.58 -2.35
C THR A 221 7.47 1.85 -1.97
N THR A 222 8.00 2.99 -2.40
CA THR A 222 7.33 4.29 -2.29
C THR A 222 7.49 5.11 -3.55
N ILE A 223 6.43 5.79 -3.95
CA ILE A 223 6.40 6.80 -5.02
C ILE A 223 6.20 8.18 -4.41
N PHE A 224 6.55 9.24 -5.13
CA PHE A 224 6.53 10.62 -4.60
C PHE A 224 5.42 11.48 -5.19
N SER A 225 4.62 10.93 -6.10
CA SER A 225 3.42 11.56 -6.65
C SER A 225 2.19 10.69 -6.39
N TYR A 226 1.00 11.21 -6.70
CA TYR A 226 -0.19 10.37 -6.71
C TYR A 226 -0.04 9.26 -7.78
N PRO A 227 -0.50 8.02 -7.49
CA PRO A 227 -0.44 6.91 -8.44
C PRO A 227 -0.98 7.27 -9.83
N LYS A 228 -2.03 8.11 -9.92
CA LYS A 228 -2.61 8.56 -11.20
C LYS A 228 -1.67 9.37 -12.09
N TYR A 229 -0.63 9.95 -11.52
CA TYR A 229 0.35 10.77 -12.25
C TYR A 229 1.62 9.99 -12.58
N PHE A 230 1.85 8.87 -11.90
CA PHE A 230 3.00 8.03 -12.17
C PHE A 230 2.85 7.33 -13.52
N ARG A 231 3.93 7.29 -14.30
CA ARG A 231 4.00 6.67 -15.64
C ARG A 231 4.47 5.23 -15.51
N TYR A 232 3.52 4.34 -15.23
CA TYR A 232 3.79 2.90 -15.16
C TYR A 232 4.13 2.36 -16.54
N GLU A 233 5.10 1.46 -16.58
CA GLU A 233 5.37 0.61 -17.74
C GLU A 233 4.60 -0.71 -17.57
N ASP A 234 4.18 -1.30 -18.68
CA ASP A 234 3.56 -2.63 -18.66
C ASP A 234 4.63 -3.67 -18.27
N PRO A 235 4.48 -4.37 -17.14
CA PRO A 235 5.45 -5.37 -16.70
C PRO A 235 5.43 -6.63 -17.56
N LYS A 236 4.48 -6.79 -18.48
CA LYS A 236 4.29 -7.96 -19.36
C LYS A 236 4.31 -9.28 -18.60
N LEU A 237 3.59 -9.31 -17.47
CA LEU A 237 3.48 -10.50 -16.64
C LEU A 237 2.79 -11.61 -17.41
N SER A 238 3.34 -12.82 -17.32
CA SER A 238 2.69 -14.04 -17.77
C SER A 238 2.52 -14.99 -16.58
N PHE A 239 1.39 -15.65 -16.52
CA PHE A 239 1.11 -16.66 -15.51
C PHE A 239 1.20 -18.03 -16.19
N SER A 240 1.99 -18.93 -15.63
CA SER A 240 2.11 -20.34 -16.06
C SER A 240 1.33 -21.25 -15.13
#